data_2e2a3b6524c37f2f417aa0183ba2aba7
#
_entry.id   2e2a3b6524c37f2f417aa0183ba2aba7
#
_cell.length_a   1.000
_cell.length_b   1.000
_cell.length_c   1.000
_cell.angle_alpha   90.00
_cell.angle_beta   90.00
_cell.angle_gamma   90.00
#
_symmetry.space_group_name_H-M   'P 1'
#
loop_
_entity.id
_entity.type
_entity.pdbx_description
1 polymer ?
#
loop_
_entity_poly.entity_id
_entity_poly.type
_entity_poly.pdbx_seq_one_letter_code
_entity_poly.pdbx_strand_id
1 'polypeptide(L)'
;MKDSIRHLIQQALDRLTAEGVLPAGLTPAIQVENTKDKSHGDFASNIAMMLAKHAGMKPRDLAEKLIAALPADAQITKVEIAGPGFLNFFQNSDALAQRLEAALADAKLGVRKNAPAQRVVVDLSAPNLAKEMHVGHLRSTIIGDGVARVLEFLGDTVIRQNHVGDWGTQFGMLLAYMQENPAAAESELTDLEGFYRAAKKRFDESPEFADRARQLVVELQAGDAECLRLWHRFNDISLSHCQALYDRLGVKLSMADVKGESAYNDDLPQVVADLAAKGLLTEDNGAQCVFMDEFKNAEGNPLPLIVQKAGGGYLYATTDLAATRYRAGVLKADRVLYFVDQRQALHFQMVFACARLAGFVPASMSLEHMGFGTMNGPDGRPFKTRDGGTVKLVQLLDEAEQRAYELVKSKNPDLGEDELRQIARVVGIASVKYADLSKHRTSDYSFNFDLMLSFEGNTAPYLLYAYTRVAGVFRKLGKAVDEIGGQITLAAEQEQALAAKLAQFNELLGNVAEKGTPHILCAYLYDLAGLFSSFYENCPILAAEDEATRNSRLRLTALTGRTLKQGLELLGLETLERM
;
A
#
# COMPACT_ATOMS: atom_id res chain seq x y z
N MET A 1 3.51 21.33 8.88
CA MET A 1 3.66 22.72 8.38
C MET A 1 2.46 23.17 7.57
N LYS A 2 2.01 22.45 6.55
CA LYS A 2 0.83 22.84 5.76
C LYS A 2 -0.44 22.98 6.61
N ASP A 3 -0.67 22.09 7.57
CA ASP A 3 -1.82 22.19 8.47
C ASP A 3 -1.73 23.43 9.38
N SER A 4 -0.53 23.77 9.85
CA SER A 4 -0.32 25.01 10.59
C SER A 4 -0.66 26.23 9.73
N ILE A 5 -0.20 26.25 8.48
CA ILE A 5 -0.52 27.34 7.53
C ILE A 5 -2.02 27.39 7.23
N ARG A 6 -2.69 26.25 7.02
CA ARG A 6 -4.15 26.19 6.85
C ARG A 6 -4.86 26.80 8.06
N HIS A 7 -4.40 26.47 9.26
CA HIS A 7 -4.96 27.02 10.49
C HIS A 7 -4.77 28.54 10.58
N LEU A 8 -3.57 29.05 10.26
CA LEU A 8 -3.31 30.50 10.20
C LEU A 8 -4.21 31.21 9.19
N ILE A 9 -4.36 30.63 8.00
CA ILE A 9 -5.26 31.16 6.98
C ILE A 9 -6.71 31.14 7.47
N GLN A 10 -7.16 30.07 8.11
CA GLN A 10 -8.52 29.99 8.65
C GLN A 10 -8.77 31.09 9.68
N GLN A 11 -7.83 31.33 10.60
CA GLN A 11 -7.94 32.42 11.57
C GLN A 11 -8.01 33.79 10.89
N ALA A 12 -7.25 33.98 9.82
CA ALA A 12 -7.34 35.21 9.03
C ALA A 12 -8.69 35.38 8.34
N LEU A 13 -9.24 34.30 7.79
CA LEU A 13 -10.58 34.29 7.18
C LEU A 13 -11.66 34.59 8.21
N ASP A 14 -11.58 34.01 9.39
CA ASP A 14 -12.53 34.23 10.49
C ASP A 14 -12.52 35.71 10.91
N ARG A 15 -11.33 36.30 11.02
CA ARG A 15 -11.15 37.73 11.33
C ARG A 15 -11.75 38.63 10.24
N LEU A 16 -11.46 38.38 8.97
CA LEU A 16 -12.02 39.16 7.87
C LEU A 16 -13.54 39.01 7.73
N THR A 17 -14.07 37.86 8.12
CA THR A 17 -15.53 37.64 8.18
C THR A 17 -16.14 38.46 9.31
N ALA A 18 -15.52 38.49 10.49
CA ALA A 18 -15.97 39.33 11.61
C ALA A 18 -15.91 40.83 11.31
N GLU A 19 -14.93 41.24 10.48
CA GLU A 19 -14.77 42.62 10.01
C GLU A 19 -15.68 43.00 8.83
N GLY A 20 -16.49 42.04 8.34
CA GLY A 20 -17.44 42.25 7.24
C GLY A 20 -16.78 42.34 5.84
N VAL A 21 -15.52 41.95 5.71
CA VAL A 21 -14.81 41.88 4.43
C VAL A 21 -15.22 40.65 3.63
N LEU A 22 -15.48 39.55 4.31
CA LEU A 22 -15.98 38.30 3.74
C LEU A 22 -17.40 38.00 4.25
N PRO A 23 -18.27 37.43 3.43
CA PRO A 23 -19.60 37.02 3.89
C PRO A 23 -19.51 35.87 4.88
N ALA A 24 -20.45 35.84 5.82
CA ALA A 24 -20.57 34.75 6.78
C ALA A 24 -20.98 33.41 6.09
N GLY A 25 -20.55 32.29 6.69
CA GLY A 25 -20.92 30.95 6.22
C GLY A 25 -20.08 30.39 5.09
N LEU A 26 -19.00 31.06 4.67
CA LEU A 26 -18.04 30.50 3.74
C LEU A 26 -17.18 29.42 4.41
N THR A 27 -17.13 28.24 3.80
CA THR A 27 -16.29 27.11 4.21
C THR A 27 -15.37 26.68 3.06
N PRO A 28 -14.39 27.52 2.67
CA PRO A 28 -13.52 27.18 1.55
C PRO A 28 -12.55 26.07 1.91
N ALA A 29 -12.25 25.20 0.93
CA ALA A 29 -11.14 24.28 1.03
C ALA A 29 -9.81 25.04 0.91
N ILE A 30 -9.10 25.23 2.02
CA ILE A 30 -7.81 25.94 2.04
C ILE A 30 -6.72 25.01 1.48
N GLN A 31 -6.27 25.31 0.27
CA GLN A 31 -5.17 24.60 -0.38
C GLN A 31 -3.83 25.24 0.01
N VAL A 32 -2.88 24.41 0.43
CA VAL A 32 -1.49 24.81 0.71
C VAL A 32 -0.59 23.79 0.05
N GLU A 33 0.26 24.24 -0.86
CA GLU A 33 1.16 23.38 -1.63
C GLU A 33 2.61 23.82 -1.45
N ASN A 34 3.55 22.91 -1.67
CA ASN A 34 4.96 23.25 -1.74
C ASN A 34 5.23 24.02 -3.03
N THR A 35 6.04 25.09 -2.95
CA THR A 35 6.53 25.80 -4.12
C THR A 35 7.57 24.96 -4.88
N LYS A 36 7.63 25.13 -6.18
CA LYS A 36 8.68 24.49 -7.01
C LYS A 36 9.98 25.28 -6.98
N ASP A 37 9.88 26.58 -6.80
CA ASP A 37 11.01 27.52 -6.78
C ASP A 37 11.07 28.21 -5.41
N LYS A 38 12.22 28.11 -4.75
CA LYS A 38 12.43 28.70 -3.42
C LYS A 38 12.39 30.22 -3.40
N SER A 39 12.61 30.88 -4.54
CA SER A 39 12.42 32.33 -4.64
C SER A 39 10.97 32.75 -4.36
N HIS A 40 10.04 31.83 -4.50
CA HIS A 40 8.63 31.97 -4.18
C HIS A 40 8.25 31.44 -2.78
N GLY A 41 9.21 31.30 -1.89
CA GLY A 41 9.00 30.73 -0.55
C GLY A 41 8.95 29.21 -0.54
N ASP A 42 8.48 28.65 0.56
CA ASP A 42 8.40 27.20 0.79
C ASP A 42 7.00 26.64 0.50
N PHE A 43 5.96 27.44 0.75
CA PHE A 43 4.56 27.07 0.56
C PHE A 43 3.78 28.18 -0.12
N ALA A 44 2.74 27.81 -0.86
CA ALA A 44 1.85 28.72 -1.53
C ALA A 44 0.38 28.36 -1.32
N SER A 45 -0.49 29.38 -1.24
CA SER A 45 -1.95 29.21 -1.22
C SER A 45 -2.61 30.14 -2.21
N ASN A 46 -3.63 29.64 -2.91
CA ASN A 46 -4.44 30.39 -3.86
C ASN A 46 -5.73 30.93 -3.25
N ILE A 47 -5.88 30.92 -1.93
CA ILE A 47 -7.13 31.23 -1.22
C ILE A 47 -7.70 32.62 -1.56
N ALA A 48 -6.83 33.63 -1.73
CA ALA A 48 -7.27 34.96 -2.11
C ALA A 48 -7.93 35.00 -3.50
N MET A 49 -7.40 34.25 -4.44
CA MET A 49 -7.99 34.13 -5.80
C MET A 49 -9.33 33.40 -5.75
N MET A 50 -9.47 32.39 -4.92
CA MET A 50 -10.72 31.64 -4.76
C MET A 50 -11.84 32.49 -4.15
N LEU A 51 -11.52 33.36 -3.21
CA LEU A 51 -12.48 34.14 -2.44
C LEU A 51 -12.70 35.57 -2.94
N ALA A 52 -11.91 36.06 -3.89
CA ALA A 52 -11.95 37.42 -4.38
C ALA A 52 -13.35 37.87 -4.84
N LYS A 53 -14.05 37.00 -5.58
CA LYS A 53 -15.43 37.27 -6.02
C LYS A 53 -16.40 37.40 -4.87
N HIS A 54 -16.25 36.59 -3.82
CA HIS A 54 -17.11 36.64 -2.64
C HIS A 54 -16.86 37.89 -1.79
N ALA A 55 -15.61 38.39 -1.80
CA ALA A 55 -15.22 39.62 -1.14
C ALA A 55 -15.54 40.89 -1.97
N GLY A 56 -15.95 40.73 -3.22
CA GLY A 56 -16.22 41.87 -4.11
C GLY A 56 -14.99 42.71 -4.45
N MET A 57 -13.80 42.13 -4.43
CA MET A 57 -12.54 42.85 -4.66
C MET A 57 -11.56 42.04 -5.53
N LYS A 58 -10.47 42.70 -5.95
CA LYS A 58 -9.43 41.99 -6.71
C LYS A 58 -8.69 40.99 -5.85
N PRO A 59 -8.22 39.86 -6.41
CA PRO A 59 -7.51 38.84 -5.66
C PRO A 59 -6.30 39.39 -4.89
N ARG A 60 -5.56 40.32 -5.48
CA ARG A 60 -4.38 40.94 -4.86
C ARG A 60 -4.74 41.80 -3.64
N ASP A 61 -5.84 42.55 -3.75
CA ASP A 61 -6.33 43.41 -2.65
C ASP A 61 -6.82 42.53 -1.47
N LEU A 62 -7.47 41.39 -1.77
CA LEU A 62 -7.86 40.43 -0.73
C LEU A 62 -6.62 39.74 -0.11
N ALA A 63 -5.59 39.45 -0.92
CA ALA A 63 -4.35 38.88 -0.43
C ALA A 63 -3.64 39.81 0.56
N GLU A 64 -3.62 41.12 0.30
CA GLU A 64 -3.09 42.11 1.23
C GLU A 64 -3.84 42.13 2.56
N LYS A 65 -5.17 42.09 2.52
CA LYS A 65 -6.01 41.99 3.71
C LYS A 65 -5.81 40.67 4.49
N LEU A 66 -5.68 39.56 3.78
CA LEU A 66 -5.39 38.27 4.41
C LEU A 66 -4.04 38.28 5.12
N ILE A 67 -2.99 38.79 4.49
CA ILE A 67 -1.66 38.90 5.12
C ILE A 67 -1.73 39.78 6.39
N ALA A 68 -2.42 40.89 6.33
CA ALA A 68 -2.59 41.79 7.50
C ALA A 68 -3.40 41.12 8.63
N ALA A 69 -4.28 40.18 8.30
CA ALA A 69 -5.11 39.47 9.26
C ALA A 69 -4.46 38.17 9.79
N LEU A 70 -3.36 37.72 9.18
CA LEU A 70 -2.66 36.52 9.65
C LEU A 70 -2.08 36.75 11.05
N PRO A 71 -2.26 35.82 11.98
CA PRO A 71 -1.56 35.87 13.25
C PRO A 71 -0.06 35.60 13.04
N ALA A 72 0.76 36.16 13.94
CA ALA A 72 2.20 35.88 13.95
C ALA A 72 2.46 34.43 14.33
N ASP A 73 3.37 33.78 13.61
CA ASP A 73 3.81 32.41 13.88
C ASP A 73 5.34 32.33 13.79
N ALA A 74 5.97 31.73 14.79
CA ALA A 74 7.43 31.65 14.87
C ALA A 74 8.04 30.77 13.76
N GLN A 75 7.25 29.93 13.12
CA GLN A 75 7.68 29.06 12.04
C GLN A 75 7.69 29.75 10.67
N ILE A 76 7.11 30.93 10.55
CA ILE A 76 7.02 31.72 9.32
C ILE A 76 7.79 33.02 9.47
N THR A 77 8.76 33.29 8.61
CA THR A 77 9.54 34.53 8.61
C THR A 77 8.80 35.66 7.91
N LYS A 78 8.13 35.37 6.81
CA LYS A 78 7.37 36.33 6.02
C LYS A 78 6.34 35.65 5.13
N VAL A 79 5.38 36.45 4.71
CA VAL A 79 4.39 36.05 3.68
C VAL A 79 4.40 37.15 2.61
N GLU A 80 4.50 36.76 1.34
CA GLU A 80 4.53 37.64 0.19
C GLU A 80 3.41 37.31 -0.79
N ILE A 81 2.99 38.32 -1.54
CA ILE A 81 2.01 38.14 -2.62
C ILE A 81 2.77 37.90 -3.93
N ALA A 82 2.46 36.80 -4.61
CA ALA A 82 3.00 36.47 -5.92
C ALA A 82 1.89 36.45 -6.98
N GLY A 83 2.24 36.90 -8.19
CA GLY A 83 1.33 36.91 -9.33
C GLY A 83 -0.02 37.57 -9.05
N PRO A 84 -1.13 36.97 -9.43
CA PRO A 84 -2.46 37.58 -9.30
C PRO A 84 -3.01 37.58 -7.87
N GLY A 85 -2.36 36.96 -6.89
CA GLY A 85 -2.84 36.90 -5.52
C GLY A 85 -2.52 35.60 -4.77
N PHE A 86 -1.46 34.90 -5.16
CA PHE A 86 -0.93 33.79 -4.35
C PHE A 86 -0.31 34.34 -3.06
N LEU A 87 -0.56 33.66 -1.96
CA LEU A 87 0.13 33.88 -0.69
C LEU A 87 1.30 32.89 -0.61
N ASN A 88 2.52 33.43 -0.63
CA ASN A 88 3.75 32.66 -0.52
C ASN A 88 4.34 32.78 0.89
N PHE A 89 4.50 31.64 1.57
CA PHE A 89 4.97 31.53 2.93
C PHE A 89 6.44 31.11 2.95
N PHE A 90 7.25 31.83 3.69
CA PHE A 90 8.68 31.55 3.90
C PHE A 90 8.90 30.98 5.29
N GLN A 91 9.42 29.77 5.34
CA GLN A 91 9.65 29.05 6.58
C GLN A 91 10.88 29.59 7.30
N ASN A 92 10.79 29.64 8.64
CA ASN A 92 11.93 29.99 9.49
C ASN A 92 12.90 28.80 9.55
N SER A 93 14.15 29.02 9.12
CA SER A 93 15.20 27.98 9.10
C SER A 93 15.56 27.46 10.49
N ASP A 94 15.58 28.33 11.52
CA ASP A 94 15.90 27.92 12.88
C ASP A 94 14.77 27.08 13.47
N ALA A 95 13.52 27.46 13.24
CA ALA A 95 12.36 26.66 13.64
C ALA A 95 12.32 25.31 12.93
N LEU A 96 12.68 25.26 11.64
CA LEU A 96 12.83 24.01 10.90
C LEU A 96 13.92 23.12 11.50
N ALA A 97 15.09 23.69 11.80
CA ALA A 97 16.19 22.98 12.44
C ALA A 97 15.79 22.37 13.78
N GLN A 98 15.07 23.13 14.62
CA GLN A 98 14.56 22.62 15.91
C GLN A 98 13.57 21.46 15.73
N ARG A 99 12.70 21.52 14.72
CA ARG A 99 11.78 20.41 14.40
C ARG A 99 12.55 19.16 13.97
N LEU A 100 13.62 19.30 13.19
CA LEU A 100 14.44 18.18 12.78
C LEU A 100 15.23 17.57 13.96
N GLU A 101 15.71 18.40 14.89
CA GLU A 101 16.32 17.90 16.13
C GLU A 101 15.33 17.07 16.95
N ALA A 102 14.10 17.56 17.11
CA ALA A 102 13.05 16.80 17.78
C ALA A 102 12.74 15.48 17.06
N ALA A 103 12.70 15.49 15.71
CA ALA A 103 12.51 14.30 14.92
C ALA A 103 13.68 13.30 15.07
N LEU A 104 14.91 13.77 15.12
CA LEU A 104 16.10 12.93 15.32
C LEU A 104 16.08 12.22 16.69
N ALA A 105 15.57 12.89 17.71
CA ALA A 105 15.42 12.34 19.06
C ALA A 105 14.22 11.39 19.22
N ASP A 106 13.29 11.37 18.26
CA ASP A 106 12.08 10.58 18.30
C ASP A 106 12.23 9.27 17.50
N ALA A 107 11.89 8.15 18.11
CA ALA A 107 11.88 6.84 17.42
C ALA A 107 10.92 6.79 16.22
N LYS A 108 9.90 7.63 16.19
CA LYS A 108 8.94 7.80 15.10
C LYS A 108 9.28 8.96 14.14
N LEU A 109 10.47 9.56 14.27
CA LEU A 109 10.97 10.62 13.40
C LEU A 109 10.03 11.84 13.32
N GLY A 110 9.37 12.19 14.42
CA GLY A 110 8.42 13.29 14.49
C GLY A 110 7.07 13.02 13.82
N VAL A 111 6.80 11.79 13.43
CA VAL A 111 5.52 11.40 12.84
C VAL A 111 4.44 11.34 13.91
N ARG A 112 3.38 12.11 13.72
CA ARG A 112 2.26 12.18 14.65
C ARG A 112 1.33 10.99 14.45
N LYS A 113 0.82 10.47 15.57
CA LYS A 113 -0.23 9.46 15.52
C LYS A 113 -1.56 10.07 15.09
N ASN A 114 -2.36 9.28 14.38
CA ASN A 114 -3.75 9.63 14.09
C ASN A 114 -4.56 9.77 15.39
N ALA A 115 -5.39 10.80 15.44
CA ALA A 115 -6.27 11.06 16.58
C ALA A 115 -7.66 11.47 16.06
N PRO A 116 -8.68 10.65 16.26
CA PRO A 116 -8.65 9.33 16.88
C PRO A 116 -7.97 8.26 16.00
N ALA A 117 -7.35 7.26 16.63
CA ALA A 117 -6.87 6.08 15.92
C ALA A 117 -8.05 5.24 15.42
N GLN A 118 -7.93 4.73 14.19
CA GLN A 118 -8.94 3.89 13.56
C GLN A 118 -8.63 2.40 13.67
N ARG A 119 -9.67 1.57 13.61
CA ARG A 119 -9.54 0.12 13.37
C ARG A 119 -9.71 -0.12 11.88
N VAL A 120 -8.63 -0.52 11.22
CA VAL A 120 -8.59 -0.70 9.77
C VAL A 120 -8.38 -2.17 9.43
N VAL A 121 -9.33 -2.77 8.74
CA VAL A 121 -9.16 -4.08 8.15
C VAL A 121 -8.50 -3.92 6.79
N VAL A 122 -7.40 -4.63 6.56
CA VAL A 122 -6.70 -4.69 5.28
C VAL A 122 -6.83 -6.09 4.72
N ASP A 123 -7.61 -6.20 3.66
CA ASP A 123 -7.81 -7.43 2.88
C ASP A 123 -6.77 -7.45 1.76
N LEU A 124 -5.85 -8.41 1.81
CA LEU A 124 -4.70 -8.46 0.92
C LEU A 124 -4.31 -9.89 0.58
N SER A 125 -3.61 -10.06 -0.53
CA SER A 125 -3.14 -11.35 -1.09
C SER A 125 -4.28 -12.22 -1.61
N ALA A 126 -5.02 -12.88 -0.75
CA ALA A 126 -6.20 -13.69 -1.08
C ALA A 126 -6.01 -14.68 -2.25
N PRO A 127 -4.94 -15.52 -2.25
CA PRO A 127 -4.72 -16.47 -3.32
C PRO A 127 -5.75 -17.58 -3.30
N ASN A 128 -6.04 -18.13 -4.49
CA ASN A 128 -6.80 -19.37 -4.62
C ASN A 128 -5.90 -20.55 -4.25
N LEU A 129 -6.26 -21.27 -3.19
CA LEU A 129 -5.43 -22.36 -2.63
C LEU A 129 -5.39 -23.62 -3.50
N ALA A 130 -6.27 -23.75 -4.49
CA ALA A 130 -6.23 -24.87 -5.43
C ALA A 130 -4.98 -24.86 -6.33
N LYS A 131 -4.30 -23.71 -6.42
CA LYS A 131 -3.12 -23.49 -7.27
C LYS A 131 -1.99 -22.83 -6.49
N GLU A 132 -0.80 -22.86 -7.07
CA GLU A 132 0.31 -22.05 -6.56
C GLU A 132 0.13 -20.55 -6.84
N MET A 133 0.73 -19.73 -6.01
CA MET A 133 0.78 -18.30 -6.25
C MET A 133 1.56 -17.97 -7.52
N HIS A 134 0.99 -17.15 -8.34
CA HIS A 134 1.61 -16.62 -9.56
C HIS A 134 1.83 -15.11 -9.46
N VAL A 135 2.52 -14.53 -10.44
CA VAL A 135 2.87 -13.10 -10.46
C VAL A 135 1.67 -12.16 -10.32
N GLY A 136 0.47 -12.58 -10.71
CA GLY A 136 -0.76 -11.80 -10.51
C GLY A 136 -1.15 -11.58 -9.05
N HIS A 137 -0.65 -12.39 -8.11
CA HIS A 137 -0.88 -12.20 -6.68
C HIS A 137 0.12 -11.25 -6.01
N LEU A 138 1.22 -10.89 -6.69
CA LEU A 138 2.27 -10.05 -6.14
C LEU A 138 1.73 -8.69 -5.72
N ARG A 139 1.02 -8.01 -6.61
CA ARG A 139 0.55 -6.63 -6.39
C ARG A 139 -0.36 -6.50 -5.18
N SER A 140 -1.37 -7.35 -5.06
CA SER A 140 -2.25 -7.37 -3.90
C SER A 140 -1.45 -7.52 -2.59
N THR A 141 -0.52 -8.45 -2.59
CA THR A 141 0.27 -8.82 -1.42
C THR A 141 1.17 -7.69 -0.94
N ILE A 142 1.99 -7.11 -1.83
CA ILE A 142 3.00 -6.11 -1.44
C ILE A 142 2.42 -4.70 -1.30
N ILE A 143 1.42 -4.33 -2.08
CA ILE A 143 0.76 -3.02 -1.94
C ILE A 143 -0.03 -3.00 -0.64
N GLY A 144 -0.82 -4.04 -0.38
CA GLY A 144 -1.59 -4.17 0.86
C GLY A 144 -0.70 -4.18 2.11
N ASP A 145 0.42 -4.91 2.09
CA ASP A 145 1.38 -4.94 3.19
C ASP A 145 2.01 -3.56 3.44
N GLY A 146 2.41 -2.85 2.39
CA GLY A 146 2.99 -1.51 2.51
C GLY A 146 2.01 -0.51 3.13
N VAL A 147 0.76 -0.49 2.67
CA VAL A 147 -0.27 0.38 3.24
C VAL A 147 -0.59 0.01 4.69
N ALA A 148 -0.69 -1.29 5.00
CA ALA A 148 -0.90 -1.76 6.36
C ALA A 148 0.19 -1.30 7.33
N ARG A 149 1.47 -1.37 6.90
CA ARG A 149 2.62 -0.89 7.69
C ARG A 149 2.56 0.63 7.93
N VAL A 150 2.18 1.40 6.94
CA VAL A 150 2.04 2.86 7.09
C VAL A 150 0.92 3.20 8.07
N LEU A 151 -0.23 2.53 7.98
CA LEU A 151 -1.35 2.72 8.93
C LEU A 151 -0.93 2.38 10.37
N GLU A 152 -0.22 1.28 10.59
CA GLU A 152 0.32 0.92 11.91
C GLU A 152 1.30 1.97 12.43
N PHE A 153 2.18 2.45 11.56
CA PHE A 153 3.15 3.48 11.93
C PHE A 153 2.49 4.79 12.34
N LEU A 154 1.37 5.12 11.70
CA LEU A 154 0.52 6.26 12.06
C LEU A 154 -0.36 6.03 13.29
N GLY A 155 -0.29 4.86 13.91
CA GLY A 155 -0.94 4.54 15.18
C GLY A 155 -2.33 3.93 15.06
N ASP A 156 -2.80 3.59 13.87
CA ASP A 156 -4.04 2.86 13.67
C ASP A 156 -3.89 1.38 14.11
N THR A 157 -5.00 0.79 14.51
CA THR A 157 -5.07 -0.67 14.77
C THR A 157 -5.38 -1.36 13.46
N VAL A 158 -4.41 -2.08 12.90
CA VAL A 158 -4.57 -2.80 11.64
C VAL A 158 -4.87 -4.27 11.89
N ILE A 159 -5.92 -4.75 11.24
CA ILE A 159 -6.30 -6.17 11.22
C ILE A 159 -6.10 -6.65 9.78
N ARG A 160 -5.07 -7.46 9.57
CA ARG A 160 -4.82 -8.10 8.28
C ARG A 160 -5.78 -9.26 8.11
N GLN A 161 -6.38 -9.37 6.94
CA GLN A 161 -7.17 -10.52 6.54
C GLN A 161 -6.73 -11.05 5.20
N ASN A 162 -6.24 -12.27 5.19
CA ASN A 162 -5.94 -13.03 3.99
C ASN A 162 -7.17 -13.88 3.64
N HIS A 163 -8.04 -13.34 2.79
CA HIS A 163 -9.30 -13.94 2.36
C HIS A 163 -9.05 -14.96 1.25
N VAL A 164 -8.39 -16.06 1.61
CA VAL A 164 -7.99 -17.09 0.65
C VAL A 164 -9.18 -17.80 0.00
N GLY A 165 -9.05 -18.16 -1.27
CA GLY A 165 -10.00 -18.99 -1.98
C GLY A 165 -9.79 -20.47 -1.65
N ASP A 166 -10.32 -20.90 -0.53
CA ASP A 166 -10.20 -22.26 0.01
C ASP A 166 -11.45 -23.12 -0.21
N TRP A 167 -12.42 -22.62 -0.96
CA TRP A 167 -13.70 -23.26 -1.21
C TRP A 167 -14.11 -23.14 -2.67
N GLY A 168 -14.84 -24.13 -3.17
CA GLY A 168 -15.36 -24.10 -4.54
C GLY A 168 -15.30 -25.47 -5.25
N THR A 169 -15.90 -25.50 -6.44
CA THR A 169 -16.08 -26.75 -7.22
C THR A 169 -14.76 -27.39 -7.66
N GLN A 170 -13.70 -26.61 -7.80
CA GLN A 170 -12.36 -27.14 -8.14
C GLN A 170 -11.81 -28.09 -7.07
N PHE A 171 -12.21 -27.96 -5.82
CA PHE A 171 -11.78 -28.89 -4.77
C PHE A 171 -12.32 -30.30 -4.95
N GLY A 172 -13.48 -30.47 -5.60
CA GLY A 172 -14.01 -31.79 -5.92
C GLY A 172 -13.06 -32.60 -6.81
N MET A 173 -12.50 -32.01 -7.86
CA MET A 173 -11.55 -32.73 -8.72
C MET A 173 -10.20 -32.98 -8.02
N LEU A 174 -9.76 -32.07 -7.14
CA LEU A 174 -8.54 -32.27 -6.34
C LEU A 174 -8.72 -33.43 -5.36
N LEU A 175 -9.85 -33.49 -4.66
CA LEU A 175 -10.19 -34.58 -3.75
C LEU A 175 -10.31 -35.93 -4.51
N ALA A 176 -10.96 -35.95 -5.69
CA ALA A 176 -11.06 -37.12 -6.51
C ALA A 176 -9.68 -37.64 -6.94
N TYR A 177 -8.79 -36.75 -7.34
CA TYR A 177 -7.42 -37.09 -7.73
C TYR A 177 -6.60 -37.63 -6.55
N MET A 178 -6.76 -37.03 -5.36
CA MET A 178 -6.14 -37.50 -4.11
C MET A 178 -6.62 -38.93 -3.77
N GLN A 179 -7.90 -39.22 -3.95
CA GLN A 179 -8.45 -40.55 -3.67
C GLN A 179 -7.97 -41.61 -4.65
N GLU A 180 -7.82 -41.29 -5.94
CA GLU A 180 -7.26 -42.20 -6.95
C GLU A 180 -5.77 -42.49 -6.75
N ASN A 181 -5.03 -41.51 -6.18
CA ASN A 181 -3.57 -41.55 -6.06
C ASN A 181 -3.10 -41.25 -4.65
N PRO A 182 -3.46 -42.06 -3.64
CA PRO A 182 -3.16 -41.74 -2.24
C PRO A 182 -1.65 -41.68 -1.93
N ALA A 183 -0.83 -42.48 -2.61
CA ALA A 183 0.63 -42.46 -2.45
C ALA A 183 1.27 -41.26 -3.17
N ALA A 184 0.79 -40.91 -4.33
CA ALA A 184 1.23 -39.75 -5.10
C ALA A 184 0.83 -38.43 -4.42
N ALA A 185 -0.32 -38.39 -3.73
CA ALA A 185 -0.76 -37.23 -2.98
C ALA A 185 0.23 -36.81 -1.88
N GLU A 186 1.03 -37.72 -1.35
CA GLU A 186 2.07 -37.38 -0.37
C GLU A 186 3.33 -36.78 -0.97
N SER A 187 3.73 -37.23 -2.16
CA SER A 187 4.96 -36.80 -2.82
C SER A 187 4.74 -35.68 -3.84
N GLU A 188 3.58 -35.62 -4.49
CA GLU A 188 3.28 -34.68 -5.59
C GLU A 188 2.73 -33.32 -5.09
N LEU A 189 2.27 -33.23 -3.85
CA LEU A 189 1.82 -31.97 -3.27
C LEU A 189 2.96 -30.94 -3.04
N THR A 190 4.19 -31.29 -3.34
CA THR A 190 5.31 -30.34 -3.45
C THR A 190 5.20 -29.47 -4.70
N ASP A 191 4.51 -29.94 -5.76
CA ASP A 191 4.18 -29.19 -6.99
C ASP A 191 2.65 -29.08 -7.13
N LEU A 192 2.05 -28.13 -6.45
CA LEU A 192 0.60 -27.91 -6.47
C LEU A 192 0.07 -27.58 -7.87
N GLU A 193 0.84 -26.87 -8.68
CA GLU A 193 0.43 -26.54 -10.05
C GLU A 193 0.40 -27.78 -10.95
N GLY A 194 1.40 -28.65 -10.84
CA GLY A 194 1.44 -29.95 -11.50
C GLY A 194 0.29 -30.84 -11.07
N PHE A 195 0.03 -30.89 -9.76
CA PHE A 195 -1.10 -31.64 -9.19
C PHE A 195 -2.45 -31.15 -9.71
N TYR A 196 -2.66 -29.81 -9.71
CA TYR A 196 -3.88 -29.21 -10.25
C TYR A 196 -4.07 -29.54 -11.74
N ARG A 197 -3.01 -29.42 -12.55
CA ARG A 197 -3.07 -29.73 -13.98
C ARG A 197 -3.40 -31.22 -14.25
N ALA A 198 -2.82 -32.12 -13.47
CA ALA A 198 -3.09 -33.53 -13.56
C ALA A 198 -4.57 -33.87 -13.20
N ALA A 199 -5.07 -33.28 -12.10
CA ALA A 199 -6.47 -33.42 -11.71
C ALA A 199 -7.43 -32.85 -12.78
N LYS A 200 -7.11 -31.66 -13.31
CA LYS A 200 -7.89 -31.00 -14.35
C LYS A 200 -7.93 -31.82 -15.65
N LYS A 201 -6.79 -32.32 -16.08
CA LYS A 201 -6.69 -33.20 -17.24
C LYS A 201 -7.56 -34.45 -17.05
N ARG A 202 -7.46 -35.08 -15.89
CA ARG A 202 -8.27 -36.26 -15.55
C ARG A 202 -9.76 -35.94 -15.56
N PHE A 203 -10.14 -34.75 -15.06
CA PHE A 203 -11.53 -34.27 -15.08
C PHE A 203 -12.05 -34.05 -16.51
N ASP A 204 -11.23 -33.52 -17.42
CA ASP A 204 -11.63 -33.23 -18.79
C ASP A 204 -11.68 -34.50 -19.67
N GLU A 205 -10.85 -35.51 -19.37
CA GLU A 205 -10.73 -36.75 -20.19
C GLU A 205 -11.64 -37.89 -19.74
N SER A 206 -12.11 -37.92 -18.49
CA SER A 206 -12.92 -38.99 -17.94
C SER A 206 -14.25 -38.49 -17.39
N PRO A 207 -15.39 -38.79 -18.04
CA PRO A 207 -16.71 -38.46 -17.53
C PRO A 207 -16.99 -39.05 -16.15
N GLU A 208 -16.53 -40.28 -15.87
CA GLU A 208 -16.72 -40.95 -14.58
C GLU A 208 -15.96 -40.20 -13.47
N PHE A 209 -14.74 -39.76 -13.76
CA PHE A 209 -13.96 -38.91 -12.81
C PHE A 209 -14.62 -37.56 -12.57
N ALA A 210 -15.13 -36.93 -13.64
CA ALA A 210 -15.83 -35.64 -13.51
C ALA A 210 -17.10 -35.77 -12.67
N ASP A 211 -17.86 -36.84 -12.83
CA ASP A 211 -19.05 -37.12 -12.01
C ASP A 211 -18.68 -37.39 -10.55
N ARG A 212 -17.62 -38.17 -10.32
CA ARG A 212 -17.10 -38.38 -8.95
C ARG A 212 -16.63 -37.06 -8.31
N ALA A 213 -15.92 -36.22 -9.05
CA ALA A 213 -15.49 -34.92 -8.59
C ALA A 213 -16.67 -34.01 -8.18
N ARG A 214 -17.75 -33.98 -8.96
CA ARG A 214 -18.98 -33.25 -8.64
C ARG A 214 -19.66 -33.78 -7.38
N GLN A 215 -19.71 -35.11 -7.25
CA GLN A 215 -20.25 -35.79 -6.07
C GLN A 215 -19.42 -35.42 -4.82
N LEU A 216 -18.09 -35.40 -4.91
CA LEU A 216 -17.22 -35.00 -3.78
C LEU A 216 -17.41 -33.57 -3.35
N VAL A 217 -17.77 -32.64 -4.24
CA VAL A 217 -18.16 -31.29 -3.86
C VAL A 217 -19.38 -31.32 -2.94
N VAL A 218 -20.38 -32.12 -3.26
CA VAL A 218 -21.61 -32.27 -2.46
C VAL A 218 -21.28 -32.91 -1.10
N GLU A 219 -20.48 -34.00 -1.12
CA GLU A 219 -20.05 -34.66 0.11
C GLU A 219 -19.25 -33.74 1.01
N LEU A 220 -18.32 -32.94 0.45
CA LEU A 220 -17.55 -31.94 1.18
C LEU A 220 -18.46 -30.88 1.82
N GLN A 221 -19.43 -30.38 1.05
CA GLN A 221 -20.40 -29.38 1.54
C GLN A 221 -21.33 -29.95 2.61
N ALA A 222 -21.62 -31.26 2.52
CA ALA A 222 -22.41 -31.96 3.55
C ALA A 222 -21.62 -32.31 4.82
N GLY A 223 -20.30 -32.03 4.82
CA GLY A 223 -19.45 -32.27 6.00
C GLY A 223 -18.93 -33.70 6.11
N ASP A 224 -18.81 -34.44 5.00
CA ASP A 224 -18.22 -35.78 5.01
C ASP A 224 -16.80 -35.73 5.63
N ALA A 225 -16.55 -36.62 6.59
CA ALA A 225 -15.33 -36.59 7.40
C ALA A 225 -14.06 -36.84 6.58
N GLU A 226 -14.11 -37.73 5.60
CA GLU A 226 -12.93 -38.03 4.75
C GLU A 226 -12.68 -36.88 3.75
N CYS A 227 -13.73 -36.33 3.14
CA CYS A 227 -13.60 -35.15 2.30
C CYS A 227 -13.01 -33.96 3.05
N LEU A 228 -13.49 -33.68 4.25
CA LEU A 228 -12.93 -32.62 5.11
C LEU A 228 -11.48 -32.89 5.49
N ARG A 229 -11.12 -34.13 5.80
CA ARG A 229 -9.74 -34.51 6.13
C ARG A 229 -8.78 -34.23 4.97
N LEU A 230 -9.14 -34.65 3.76
CA LEU A 230 -8.35 -34.43 2.56
C LEU A 230 -8.29 -32.95 2.17
N TRP A 231 -9.40 -32.24 2.29
CA TRP A 231 -9.50 -30.82 2.04
C TRP A 231 -8.61 -30.00 2.99
N HIS A 232 -8.65 -30.28 4.30
CA HIS A 232 -7.76 -29.66 5.29
C HIS A 232 -6.30 -29.91 4.95
N ARG A 233 -5.95 -31.15 4.64
CA ARG A 233 -4.57 -31.51 4.30
C ARG A 233 -4.07 -30.73 3.07
N PHE A 234 -4.86 -30.67 2.01
CA PHE A 234 -4.50 -29.91 0.81
C PHE A 234 -4.31 -28.43 1.12
N ASN A 235 -5.25 -27.84 1.83
CA ASN A 235 -5.17 -26.42 2.19
C ASN A 235 -4.00 -26.11 3.10
N ASP A 236 -3.69 -26.94 4.07
CA ASP A 236 -2.53 -26.75 4.96
C ASP A 236 -1.21 -26.73 4.16
N ILE A 237 -1.07 -27.62 3.18
CA ILE A 237 0.09 -27.66 2.29
C ILE A 237 0.13 -26.40 1.42
N SER A 238 -0.98 -26.04 0.80
CA SER A 238 -1.07 -24.85 -0.03
C SER A 238 -0.76 -23.58 0.76
N LEU A 239 -1.30 -23.43 1.96
CA LEU A 239 -0.99 -22.31 2.87
C LEU A 239 0.47 -22.30 3.28
N SER A 240 1.11 -23.45 3.48
CA SER A 240 2.54 -23.51 3.79
C SER A 240 3.40 -22.99 2.63
N HIS A 241 3.02 -23.26 1.40
CA HIS A 241 3.66 -22.68 0.20
C HIS A 241 3.48 -21.16 0.13
N CYS A 242 2.27 -20.67 0.42
CA CYS A 242 2.01 -19.23 0.49
C CYS A 242 2.85 -18.57 1.59
N GLN A 243 2.93 -19.17 2.77
CA GLN A 243 3.71 -18.63 3.90
C GLN A 243 5.20 -18.53 3.57
N ALA A 244 5.76 -19.54 2.90
CA ALA A 244 7.16 -19.50 2.46
C ALA A 244 7.42 -18.31 1.50
N LEU A 245 6.48 -17.99 0.62
CA LEU A 245 6.56 -16.82 -0.25
C LEU A 245 6.40 -15.50 0.51
N TYR A 246 5.48 -15.43 1.48
CA TYR A 246 5.33 -14.24 2.33
C TYR A 246 6.59 -13.96 3.13
N ASP A 247 7.19 -14.99 3.73
CA ASP A 247 8.43 -14.88 4.48
C ASP A 247 9.58 -14.39 3.57
N ARG A 248 9.68 -14.95 2.37
CA ARG A 248 10.69 -14.55 1.38
C ARG A 248 10.51 -13.12 0.89
N LEU A 249 9.26 -12.69 0.70
CA LEU A 249 8.92 -11.31 0.34
C LEU A 249 9.04 -10.33 1.53
N GLY A 250 9.22 -10.81 2.74
CA GLY A 250 9.21 -9.97 3.94
C GLY A 250 7.85 -9.33 4.22
N VAL A 251 6.76 -9.99 3.82
CA VAL A 251 5.38 -9.53 4.04
C VAL A 251 4.90 -9.95 5.42
N LYS A 252 4.25 -9.05 6.14
CA LYS A 252 3.67 -9.32 7.47
C LYS A 252 2.33 -10.05 7.37
N LEU A 253 2.35 -11.25 6.86
CA LEU A 253 1.22 -12.18 6.86
C LEU A 253 1.60 -13.47 7.58
N SER A 254 0.70 -13.97 8.40
CA SER A 254 0.85 -15.24 9.12
C SER A 254 -0.42 -16.09 8.98
N MET A 255 -0.37 -17.31 9.45
CA MET A 255 -1.53 -18.21 9.49
C MET A 255 -2.69 -17.62 10.33
N ALA A 256 -2.40 -16.78 11.31
CA ALA A 256 -3.43 -16.12 12.12
C ALA A 256 -4.26 -15.10 11.33
N ASP A 257 -3.75 -14.59 10.22
CA ASP A 257 -4.43 -13.62 9.36
C ASP A 257 -5.34 -14.29 8.32
N VAL A 258 -5.26 -15.61 8.18
CA VAL A 258 -6.06 -16.37 7.21
C VAL A 258 -7.50 -16.47 7.70
N LYS A 259 -8.43 -15.97 6.87
CA LYS A 259 -9.86 -16.20 7.00
C LYS A 259 -10.43 -16.40 5.62
N GLY A 260 -10.45 -17.65 5.18
CA GLY A 260 -10.86 -18.02 3.84
C GLY A 260 -12.36 -17.95 3.59
N GLU A 261 -12.73 -18.16 2.35
CA GLU A 261 -14.15 -18.18 1.92
C GLU A 261 -14.96 -19.21 2.71
N SER A 262 -14.38 -20.37 3.01
CA SER A 262 -15.03 -21.45 3.78
C SER A 262 -15.46 -21.02 5.19
N ALA A 263 -14.78 -20.07 5.79
CA ALA A 263 -15.07 -19.58 7.13
C ALA A 263 -16.42 -18.85 7.23
N TYR A 264 -17.04 -18.51 6.11
CA TYR A 264 -18.32 -17.84 6.04
C TYR A 264 -19.48 -18.77 5.64
N ASN A 265 -19.20 -20.05 5.33
CA ASN A 265 -20.21 -20.99 4.81
C ASN A 265 -21.46 -21.09 5.68
N ASP A 266 -21.32 -21.14 7.00
CA ASP A 266 -22.45 -21.25 7.92
C ASP A 266 -23.29 -19.96 7.97
N ASP A 267 -22.73 -18.83 7.58
CA ASP A 267 -23.41 -17.52 7.58
C ASP A 267 -24.14 -17.23 6.25
N LEU A 268 -23.82 -17.91 5.16
CA LEU A 268 -24.39 -17.63 3.84
C LEU A 268 -25.92 -17.81 3.78
N PRO A 269 -26.53 -18.87 4.36
CA PRO A 269 -27.97 -18.97 4.44
C PRO A 269 -28.61 -17.81 5.19
N GLN A 270 -27.96 -17.33 6.26
CA GLN A 270 -28.46 -16.22 7.06
C GLN A 270 -28.37 -14.90 6.30
N VAL A 271 -27.33 -14.68 5.51
CA VAL A 271 -27.22 -13.49 4.64
C VAL A 271 -28.42 -13.43 3.68
N VAL A 272 -28.73 -14.53 3.02
CA VAL A 272 -29.90 -14.61 2.11
C VAL A 272 -31.20 -14.39 2.85
N ALA A 273 -31.39 -15.04 4.00
CA ALA A 273 -32.58 -14.87 4.83
C ALA A 273 -32.76 -13.42 5.31
N ASP A 274 -31.71 -12.75 5.72
CA ASP A 274 -31.73 -11.35 6.15
C ASP A 274 -32.06 -10.39 5.00
N LEU A 275 -31.55 -10.63 3.81
CA LEU A 275 -31.91 -9.88 2.60
C LEU A 275 -33.40 -10.07 2.25
N ALA A 276 -33.92 -11.31 2.35
CA ALA A 276 -35.32 -11.62 2.13
C ALA A 276 -36.23 -10.90 3.16
N ALA A 277 -35.87 -10.95 4.43
CA ALA A 277 -36.63 -10.30 5.52
C ALA A 277 -36.71 -8.78 5.33
N LYS A 278 -35.75 -8.17 4.66
CA LYS A 278 -35.74 -6.73 4.33
C LYS A 278 -36.43 -6.39 3.01
N GLY A 279 -36.99 -7.38 2.32
CA GLY A 279 -37.67 -7.19 1.05
C GLY A 279 -36.74 -6.84 -0.12
N LEU A 280 -35.44 -7.17 -0.02
CA LEU A 280 -34.42 -6.82 -1.01
C LEU A 280 -34.22 -7.88 -2.10
N LEU A 281 -34.74 -9.10 -1.89
CA LEU A 281 -34.60 -10.17 -2.86
C LEU A 281 -35.69 -10.16 -3.91
N THR A 282 -35.29 -10.38 -5.15
CA THR A 282 -36.17 -10.62 -6.29
C THR A 282 -35.72 -11.93 -6.97
N GLU A 283 -36.66 -12.82 -7.23
CA GLU A 283 -36.36 -14.01 -8.03
C GLU A 283 -36.25 -13.63 -9.52
N ASP A 284 -35.15 -14.00 -10.13
CA ASP A 284 -34.90 -13.82 -11.55
C ASP A 284 -34.31 -15.11 -12.13
N ASN A 285 -35.03 -15.74 -13.08
CA ASN A 285 -34.66 -17.03 -13.68
C ASN A 285 -34.32 -18.13 -12.64
N GLY A 286 -35.03 -18.15 -11.52
CA GLY A 286 -34.84 -19.10 -10.43
C GLY A 286 -33.72 -18.73 -9.45
N ALA A 287 -32.94 -17.69 -9.72
CA ALA A 287 -31.91 -17.18 -8.83
C ALA A 287 -32.46 -16.08 -7.89
N GLN A 288 -31.89 -15.98 -6.69
CA GLN A 288 -32.20 -14.87 -5.77
C GLN A 288 -31.24 -13.72 -6.03
N CYS A 289 -31.77 -12.55 -6.35
CA CYS A 289 -31.02 -11.38 -6.77
C CYS A 289 -31.40 -10.13 -5.95
N VAL A 290 -30.44 -9.22 -5.83
CA VAL A 290 -30.67 -7.86 -5.36
C VAL A 290 -30.49 -6.92 -6.56
N PHE A 291 -31.52 -6.11 -6.85
CA PHE A 291 -31.47 -5.07 -7.87
C PHE A 291 -31.38 -3.70 -7.19
N MET A 292 -30.44 -2.90 -7.68
CA MET A 292 -30.20 -1.53 -7.20
C MET A 292 -30.20 -0.60 -8.41
N ASP A 293 -30.94 0.50 -8.31
CA ASP A 293 -31.24 1.39 -9.45
C ASP A 293 -30.02 2.04 -10.11
N GLU A 294 -28.95 2.23 -9.34
CA GLU A 294 -27.69 2.80 -9.80
C GLU A 294 -26.88 1.87 -10.71
N PHE A 295 -27.14 0.56 -10.69
CA PHE A 295 -26.38 -0.43 -11.50
C PHE A 295 -27.19 -0.92 -12.69
N LYS A 296 -26.76 -0.51 -13.88
CA LYS A 296 -27.40 -0.86 -15.15
C LYS A 296 -26.34 -1.28 -16.19
N ASN A 297 -26.75 -2.16 -17.09
CA ASN A 297 -25.90 -2.51 -18.23
C ASN A 297 -25.89 -1.39 -19.28
N ALA A 298 -25.12 -1.57 -20.36
CA ALA A 298 -24.99 -0.59 -21.44
C ALA A 298 -26.32 -0.27 -22.15
N GLU A 299 -27.31 -1.17 -22.06
CA GLU A 299 -28.64 -1.03 -22.65
C GLU A 299 -29.65 -0.39 -21.69
N GLY A 300 -29.22 -0.04 -20.46
CA GLY A 300 -30.06 0.56 -19.42
C GLY A 300 -30.87 -0.42 -18.61
N ASN A 301 -30.69 -1.73 -18.79
CA ASN A 301 -31.36 -2.76 -17.98
C ASN A 301 -30.68 -2.92 -16.62
N PRO A 302 -31.45 -3.16 -15.55
CA PRO A 302 -30.89 -3.40 -14.22
C PRO A 302 -29.92 -4.59 -14.19
N LEU A 303 -28.79 -4.41 -13.51
CA LEU A 303 -27.84 -5.50 -13.25
C LEU A 303 -28.19 -6.20 -11.94
N PRO A 304 -28.37 -7.54 -11.94
CA PRO A 304 -28.60 -8.29 -10.73
C PRO A 304 -27.31 -8.55 -9.97
N LEU A 305 -27.33 -8.33 -8.64
CA LEU A 305 -26.37 -8.95 -7.74
C LEU A 305 -26.94 -10.31 -7.32
N ILE A 306 -26.43 -11.38 -7.90
CA ILE A 306 -26.91 -12.74 -7.63
C ILE A 306 -26.31 -13.21 -6.31
N VAL A 307 -27.15 -13.52 -5.33
CA VAL A 307 -26.73 -14.01 -4.01
C VAL A 307 -26.99 -15.51 -3.81
N GLN A 308 -27.90 -16.10 -4.61
CA GLN A 308 -28.13 -17.53 -4.63
C GLN A 308 -28.54 -17.98 -6.02
N LYS A 309 -27.89 -19.03 -6.55
CA LYS A 309 -28.20 -19.62 -7.85
C LYS A 309 -29.54 -20.36 -7.82
N ALA A 310 -30.12 -20.61 -8.98
CA ALA A 310 -31.34 -21.43 -9.16
C ALA A 310 -31.24 -22.82 -8.51
N GLY A 311 -30.06 -23.43 -8.45
CA GLY A 311 -29.81 -24.71 -7.78
C GLY A 311 -29.52 -24.61 -6.28
N GLY A 312 -29.67 -23.43 -5.66
CA GLY A 312 -29.45 -23.21 -4.23
C GLY A 312 -28.00 -22.92 -3.84
N GLY A 313 -27.05 -22.94 -4.78
CA GLY A 313 -25.63 -22.63 -4.53
C GLY A 313 -25.39 -21.14 -4.32
N TYR A 314 -24.41 -20.82 -3.49
CA TYR A 314 -23.99 -19.45 -3.22
C TYR A 314 -22.88 -18.98 -4.16
N LEU A 315 -22.64 -17.68 -4.19
CA LEU A 315 -21.70 -17.00 -5.06
C LEU A 315 -20.70 -16.16 -4.25
N TYR A 316 -19.66 -15.66 -4.92
CA TYR A 316 -18.69 -14.75 -4.31
C TYR A 316 -19.35 -13.52 -3.68
N ALA A 317 -20.42 -12.98 -4.28
CA ALA A 317 -21.16 -11.85 -3.72
C ALA A 317 -21.73 -12.17 -2.34
N THR A 318 -22.25 -13.37 -2.12
CA THR A 318 -22.80 -13.79 -0.83
C THR A 318 -21.71 -13.89 0.23
N THR A 319 -20.58 -14.50 -0.14
CA THR A 319 -19.40 -14.60 0.75
C THR A 319 -18.85 -13.23 1.08
N ASP A 320 -18.75 -12.32 0.12
CA ASP A 320 -18.26 -10.96 0.34
C ASP A 320 -19.22 -10.14 1.21
N LEU A 321 -20.53 -10.32 1.07
CA LEU A 321 -21.52 -9.72 2.00
C LEU A 321 -21.37 -10.25 3.42
N ALA A 322 -21.19 -11.56 3.59
CA ALA A 322 -20.92 -12.16 4.89
C ALA A 322 -19.63 -11.64 5.53
N ALA A 323 -18.57 -11.54 4.73
CA ALA A 323 -17.29 -10.98 5.17
C ALA A 323 -17.40 -9.51 5.58
N THR A 324 -18.10 -8.70 4.81
CA THR A 324 -18.34 -7.28 5.11
C THR A 324 -19.11 -7.12 6.41
N ARG A 325 -20.16 -7.92 6.61
CA ARG A 325 -20.94 -7.95 7.86
C ARG A 325 -20.11 -8.39 9.07
N TYR A 326 -19.23 -9.39 8.91
CA TYR A 326 -18.29 -9.84 9.94
C TYR A 326 -17.31 -8.73 10.34
N ARG A 327 -16.77 -8.02 9.37
CA ARG A 327 -15.82 -6.92 9.58
C ARG A 327 -16.46 -5.74 10.32
N ALA A 328 -17.73 -5.48 10.07
CA ALA A 328 -18.51 -4.47 10.80
C ALA A 328 -18.91 -4.94 12.20
N GLY A 329 -19.52 -6.11 12.30
CA GLY A 329 -20.18 -6.59 13.51
C GLY A 329 -19.24 -7.20 14.54
N VAL A 330 -18.28 -7.99 14.09
CA VAL A 330 -17.32 -8.71 14.95
C VAL A 330 -16.02 -7.95 15.10
N LEU A 331 -15.38 -7.54 14.00
CA LEU A 331 -14.12 -6.83 14.03
C LEU A 331 -14.25 -5.35 14.42
N LYS A 332 -15.46 -4.79 14.34
CA LYS A 332 -15.73 -3.39 14.67
C LYS A 332 -14.82 -2.42 13.89
N ALA A 333 -14.65 -2.69 12.61
CA ALA A 333 -13.83 -1.87 11.75
C ALA A 333 -14.43 -0.47 11.54
N ASP A 334 -13.57 0.54 11.53
CA ASP A 334 -13.93 1.90 11.10
C ASP A 334 -13.74 2.04 9.58
N ARG A 335 -12.79 1.28 9.03
CA ARG A 335 -12.38 1.32 7.63
C ARG A 335 -11.96 -0.06 7.15
N VAL A 336 -12.34 -0.43 5.93
CA VAL A 336 -11.91 -1.68 5.29
C VAL A 336 -11.33 -1.36 3.93
N LEU A 337 -10.10 -1.82 3.68
CA LEU A 337 -9.38 -1.67 2.43
C LEU A 337 -9.30 -3.02 1.72
N TYR A 338 -9.80 -3.08 0.48
CA TYR A 338 -9.79 -4.27 -0.36
C TYR A 338 -8.75 -4.11 -1.46
N PHE A 339 -7.59 -4.74 -1.30
CA PHE A 339 -6.53 -4.76 -2.33
C PHE A 339 -6.80 -5.89 -3.32
N VAL A 340 -7.66 -5.62 -4.27
CA VAL A 340 -8.12 -6.56 -5.29
C VAL A 340 -7.98 -5.94 -6.68
N ASP A 341 -7.82 -6.77 -7.70
CA ASP A 341 -7.67 -6.36 -9.10
C ASP A 341 -8.76 -5.36 -9.52
N GLN A 342 -8.35 -4.32 -10.25
CA GLN A 342 -9.23 -3.26 -10.76
C GLN A 342 -10.40 -3.79 -11.58
N ARG A 343 -10.25 -4.93 -12.25
CA ARG A 343 -11.31 -5.57 -13.03
C ARG A 343 -12.52 -6.00 -12.20
N GLN A 344 -12.36 -6.11 -10.87
CA GLN A 344 -13.45 -6.44 -9.94
C GLN A 344 -14.15 -5.21 -9.35
N ALA A 345 -13.89 -4.01 -9.88
CA ALA A 345 -14.43 -2.76 -9.34
C ALA A 345 -15.97 -2.75 -9.28
N LEU A 346 -16.64 -3.18 -10.36
CA LEU A 346 -18.10 -3.23 -10.39
C LEU A 346 -18.66 -4.19 -9.34
N HIS A 347 -18.06 -5.37 -9.20
CA HIS A 347 -18.45 -6.34 -8.19
C HIS A 347 -18.43 -5.73 -6.77
N PHE A 348 -17.34 -5.08 -6.40
CA PHE A 348 -17.24 -4.45 -5.08
C PHE A 348 -18.16 -3.25 -4.90
N GLN A 349 -18.36 -2.44 -5.93
CA GLN A 349 -19.35 -1.36 -5.89
C GLN A 349 -20.75 -1.90 -5.58
N MET A 350 -21.16 -2.99 -6.22
CA MET A 350 -22.45 -3.64 -5.99
C MET A 350 -22.53 -4.28 -4.61
N VAL A 351 -21.48 -4.99 -4.17
CA VAL A 351 -21.42 -5.58 -2.82
C VAL A 351 -21.51 -4.50 -1.73
N PHE A 352 -20.75 -3.43 -1.86
CA PHE A 352 -20.78 -2.35 -0.87
C PHE A 352 -22.12 -1.64 -0.82
N ALA A 353 -22.72 -1.35 -1.97
CA ALA A 353 -24.04 -0.76 -2.04
C ALA A 353 -25.12 -1.67 -1.41
N CYS A 354 -25.09 -2.97 -1.70
CA CYS A 354 -25.97 -3.95 -1.11
C CYS A 354 -25.79 -4.06 0.41
N ALA A 355 -24.56 -4.10 0.89
CA ALA A 355 -24.25 -4.17 2.33
C ALA A 355 -24.79 -2.94 3.09
N ARG A 356 -24.70 -1.75 2.49
CA ARG A 356 -25.27 -0.52 3.06
C ARG A 356 -26.78 -0.53 3.03
N LEU A 357 -27.39 -0.90 1.91
CA LEU A 357 -28.83 -0.98 1.73
C LEU A 357 -29.46 -1.99 2.72
N ALA A 358 -28.79 -3.11 2.95
CA ALA A 358 -29.21 -4.14 3.90
C ALA A 358 -28.95 -3.77 5.35
N GLY A 359 -28.23 -2.69 5.65
CA GLY A 359 -27.84 -2.32 7.01
C GLY A 359 -26.81 -3.27 7.64
N PHE A 360 -26.04 -4.00 6.82
CA PHE A 360 -24.98 -4.90 7.29
C PHE A 360 -23.77 -4.14 7.82
N VAL A 361 -23.58 -2.90 7.38
CA VAL A 361 -22.51 -2.01 7.82
C VAL A 361 -23.09 -0.66 8.26
N PRO A 362 -22.53 -0.04 9.33
CA PRO A 362 -22.94 1.29 9.73
C PRO A 362 -22.52 2.34 8.70
N ALA A 363 -23.28 3.44 8.61
CA ALA A 363 -22.96 4.54 7.69
C ALA A 363 -21.59 5.16 7.93
N SER A 364 -21.09 5.09 9.18
CA SER A 364 -19.77 5.62 9.57
C SER A 364 -18.58 4.77 9.12
N MET A 365 -18.80 3.50 8.75
CA MET A 365 -17.75 2.59 8.31
C MET A 365 -17.42 2.83 6.85
N SER A 366 -16.13 3.04 6.52
CA SER A 366 -15.64 3.18 5.15
C SER A 366 -15.33 1.82 4.53
N LEU A 367 -15.81 1.60 3.30
CA LEU A 367 -15.52 0.44 2.47
C LEU A 367 -14.83 0.93 1.20
N GLU A 368 -13.58 0.52 0.97
CA GLU A 368 -12.76 1.06 -0.11
C GLU A 368 -12.12 -0.04 -0.95
N HIS A 369 -12.48 -0.09 -2.22
CA HIS A 369 -11.78 -0.93 -3.18
C HIS A 369 -10.49 -0.23 -3.64
N MET A 370 -9.35 -0.76 -3.22
CA MET A 370 -8.01 -0.32 -3.60
C MET A 370 -7.55 -1.11 -4.84
N GLY A 371 -8.27 -0.93 -5.94
CA GLY A 371 -8.01 -1.63 -7.20
C GLY A 371 -6.60 -1.36 -7.75
N PHE A 372 -6.00 -2.35 -8.36
CA PHE A 372 -4.67 -2.23 -8.97
C PHE A 372 -4.67 -2.76 -10.40
N GLY A 373 -3.77 -2.22 -11.22
CA GLY A 373 -3.58 -2.63 -12.60
C GLY A 373 -2.77 -3.92 -12.74
N THR A 374 -2.45 -4.29 -13.96
CA THR A 374 -1.80 -5.53 -14.33
C THR A 374 -0.29 -5.36 -14.47
N MET A 375 0.47 -6.35 -13.99
CA MET A 375 1.88 -6.50 -14.32
C MET A 375 2.00 -7.29 -15.63
N ASN A 376 2.59 -6.65 -16.65
CA ASN A 376 2.80 -7.22 -17.96
C ASN A 376 4.25 -7.70 -18.14
N GLY A 377 4.45 -8.59 -19.10
CA GLY A 377 5.78 -8.96 -19.56
C GLY A 377 6.44 -7.85 -20.39
N PRO A 378 7.70 -8.07 -20.82
CA PRO A 378 8.46 -7.09 -21.62
C PRO A 378 7.80 -6.72 -22.96
N ASP A 379 6.93 -7.58 -23.48
CA ASP A 379 6.16 -7.37 -24.70
C ASP A 379 4.86 -6.55 -24.50
N GLY A 380 4.63 -6.06 -23.27
CA GLY A 380 3.43 -5.31 -22.90
C GLY A 380 2.15 -6.16 -22.77
N ARG A 381 2.26 -7.48 -22.84
CA ARG A 381 1.16 -8.44 -22.67
C ARG A 381 1.20 -9.06 -21.28
N PRO A 382 0.09 -9.65 -20.80
CA PRO A 382 0.09 -10.35 -19.52
C PRO A 382 1.26 -11.33 -19.40
N PHE A 383 1.94 -11.31 -18.25
CA PHE A 383 3.15 -12.08 -18.02
C PHE A 383 2.84 -13.59 -18.08
N LYS A 384 3.40 -14.28 -19.07
CA LYS A 384 3.16 -15.70 -19.33
C LYS A 384 4.46 -16.46 -19.57
N THR A 385 4.46 -17.76 -19.27
CA THR A 385 5.51 -18.68 -19.69
C THR A 385 5.51 -18.86 -21.21
N ARG A 386 6.58 -19.42 -21.77
CA ARG A 386 6.66 -19.74 -23.21
C ARG A 386 5.52 -20.63 -23.69
N ASP A 387 5.01 -21.49 -22.81
CA ASP A 387 3.90 -22.43 -23.09
C ASP A 387 2.52 -21.80 -22.84
N GLY A 388 2.45 -20.48 -22.60
CA GLY A 388 1.20 -19.74 -22.39
C GLY A 388 0.60 -19.81 -21.00
N GLY A 389 1.25 -20.48 -20.05
CA GLY A 389 0.85 -20.55 -18.64
C GLY A 389 1.19 -19.28 -17.84
N THR A 390 0.67 -19.17 -16.62
CA THR A 390 1.05 -18.10 -15.69
C THR A 390 2.44 -18.35 -15.12
N VAL A 391 3.23 -17.27 -14.94
CA VAL A 391 4.54 -17.37 -14.30
C VAL A 391 4.36 -17.53 -12.80
N LYS A 392 4.95 -18.59 -12.23
CA LYS A 392 4.95 -18.81 -10.78
C LYS A 392 5.73 -17.68 -10.08
N LEU A 393 5.19 -17.19 -8.97
CA LEU A 393 5.85 -16.11 -8.22
C LEU A 393 7.23 -16.55 -7.70
N VAL A 394 7.36 -17.80 -7.25
CA VAL A 394 8.64 -18.34 -6.80
C VAL A 394 9.72 -18.28 -7.89
N GLN A 395 9.38 -18.58 -9.13
CA GLN A 395 10.32 -18.52 -10.26
C GLN A 395 10.79 -17.10 -10.55
N LEU A 396 9.88 -16.12 -10.46
CA LEU A 396 10.23 -14.71 -10.61
C LEU A 396 11.24 -14.27 -9.54
N LEU A 397 11.02 -14.67 -8.30
CA LEU A 397 11.93 -14.33 -7.19
C LEU A 397 13.28 -15.03 -7.31
N ASP A 398 13.31 -16.29 -7.73
CA ASP A 398 14.56 -17.03 -7.98
C ASP A 398 15.40 -16.35 -9.04
N GLU A 399 14.80 -15.94 -10.15
CA GLU A 399 15.51 -15.23 -11.22
C GLU A 399 16.00 -13.86 -10.76
N ALA A 400 15.21 -13.12 -9.99
CA ALA A 400 15.62 -11.84 -9.45
C ALA A 400 16.86 -11.97 -8.55
N GLU A 401 16.87 -12.94 -7.65
CA GLU A 401 18.01 -13.20 -6.76
C GLU A 401 19.24 -13.65 -7.54
N GLN A 402 19.09 -14.50 -8.55
CA GLN A 402 20.21 -14.96 -9.37
C GLN A 402 20.84 -13.81 -10.17
N ARG A 403 20.03 -12.96 -10.79
CA ARG A 403 20.53 -11.78 -11.52
C ARG A 403 21.20 -10.77 -10.57
N ALA A 404 20.64 -10.57 -9.39
CA ALA A 404 21.24 -9.74 -8.36
C ALA A 404 22.59 -10.31 -7.89
N TYR A 405 22.67 -11.63 -7.71
CA TYR A 405 23.93 -12.31 -7.37
C TYR A 405 25.04 -12.03 -8.41
N GLU A 406 24.74 -12.23 -9.69
CA GLU A 406 25.70 -11.99 -10.78
C GLU A 406 26.14 -10.52 -10.83
N LEU A 407 25.19 -9.60 -10.67
CA LEU A 407 25.45 -8.17 -10.68
C LEU A 407 26.34 -7.73 -9.52
N VAL A 408 26.03 -8.15 -8.30
CA VAL A 408 26.79 -7.79 -7.09
C VAL A 408 28.18 -8.42 -7.15
N LYS A 409 28.29 -9.67 -7.58
CA LYS A 409 29.59 -10.35 -7.77
C LYS A 409 30.49 -9.65 -8.78
N SER A 410 29.90 -9.15 -9.89
CA SER A 410 30.67 -8.42 -10.90
C SER A 410 31.23 -7.09 -10.38
N LYS A 411 30.53 -6.44 -9.46
CA LYS A 411 30.94 -5.16 -8.85
C LYS A 411 31.88 -5.35 -7.66
N ASN A 412 31.74 -6.43 -6.92
CA ASN A 412 32.49 -6.74 -5.71
C ASN A 412 32.99 -8.19 -5.73
N PRO A 413 34.01 -8.51 -6.56
CA PRO A 413 34.46 -9.88 -6.76
C PRO A 413 35.12 -10.52 -5.52
N ASP A 414 35.54 -9.70 -4.55
CA ASP A 414 36.22 -10.14 -3.34
C ASP A 414 35.29 -10.46 -2.16
N LEU A 415 33.97 -10.31 -2.34
CA LEU A 415 32.99 -10.67 -1.31
C LEU A 415 32.98 -12.18 -1.06
N GLY A 416 32.88 -12.57 0.23
CA GLY A 416 32.63 -13.96 0.61
C GLY A 416 31.28 -14.46 0.08
N GLU A 417 31.20 -15.76 -0.19
CA GLU A 417 30.01 -16.36 -0.82
C GLU A 417 28.72 -16.14 0.00
N ASP A 418 28.78 -16.28 1.33
CA ASP A 418 27.61 -16.10 2.20
C ASP A 418 27.14 -14.65 2.23
N GLU A 419 28.07 -13.69 2.30
CA GLU A 419 27.75 -12.26 2.25
C GLU A 419 27.18 -11.88 0.88
N LEU A 420 27.76 -12.40 -0.21
CA LEU A 420 27.29 -12.19 -1.56
C LEU A 420 25.86 -12.69 -1.75
N ARG A 421 25.54 -13.89 -1.26
CA ARG A 421 24.18 -14.45 -1.32
C ARG A 421 23.19 -13.63 -0.50
N GLN A 422 23.59 -13.17 0.68
CA GLN A 422 22.76 -12.32 1.53
C GLN A 422 22.43 -10.99 0.83
N ILE A 423 23.42 -10.33 0.25
CA ILE A 423 23.24 -9.08 -0.49
C ILE A 423 22.35 -9.33 -1.72
N ALA A 424 22.62 -10.40 -2.47
CA ALA A 424 21.83 -10.75 -3.66
C ALA A 424 20.36 -11.01 -3.33
N ARG A 425 20.07 -11.68 -2.23
CA ARG A 425 18.71 -11.90 -1.75
C ARG A 425 18.01 -10.57 -1.46
N VAL A 426 18.63 -9.71 -0.66
CA VAL A 426 18.05 -8.41 -0.31
C VAL A 426 17.83 -7.54 -1.55
N VAL A 427 18.85 -7.41 -2.40
CA VAL A 427 18.79 -6.60 -3.63
C VAL A 427 17.75 -7.15 -4.61
N GLY A 428 17.72 -8.45 -4.83
CA GLY A 428 16.79 -9.09 -5.76
C GLY A 428 15.34 -8.93 -5.35
N ILE A 429 15.01 -9.26 -4.12
CA ILE A 429 13.64 -9.14 -3.58
C ILE A 429 13.21 -7.66 -3.52
N ALA A 430 14.06 -6.79 -3.01
CA ALA A 430 13.78 -5.36 -2.95
C ALA A 430 13.53 -4.77 -4.34
N SER A 431 14.30 -5.17 -5.35
CA SER A 431 14.17 -4.67 -6.72
C SER A 431 12.83 -5.04 -7.35
N VAL A 432 12.36 -6.28 -7.17
CA VAL A 432 11.04 -6.73 -7.64
C VAL A 432 9.92 -5.94 -6.95
N LYS A 433 9.97 -5.85 -5.63
CA LYS A 433 8.95 -5.15 -4.84
C LYS A 433 8.90 -3.66 -5.17
N TYR A 434 10.04 -3.00 -5.19
CA TYR A 434 10.12 -1.56 -5.43
C TYR A 434 9.69 -1.17 -6.85
N ALA A 435 10.04 -1.97 -7.86
CA ALA A 435 9.61 -1.73 -9.23
C ALA A 435 8.08 -1.70 -9.35
N ASP A 436 7.38 -2.52 -8.60
CA ASP A 436 5.92 -2.53 -8.51
C ASP A 436 5.40 -1.36 -7.66
N LEU A 437 5.88 -1.22 -6.42
CA LEU A 437 5.43 -0.22 -5.45
C LEU A 437 5.67 1.22 -5.92
N SER A 438 6.67 1.46 -6.76
CA SER A 438 6.98 2.79 -7.33
C SER A 438 6.02 3.24 -8.43
N LYS A 439 5.17 2.34 -8.93
CA LYS A 439 4.14 2.65 -9.92
C LYS A 439 2.84 3.09 -9.23
N HIS A 440 2.10 3.97 -9.89
CA HIS A 440 0.75 4.26 -9.44
C HIS A 440 -0.06 2.96 -9.38
N ARG A 441 -0.75 2.71 -8.28
CA ARG A 441 -1.46 1.45 -8.02
C ARG A 441 -2.39 1.03 -9.17
N THR A 442 -3.14 1.98 -9.75
CA THR A 442 -4.11 1.70 -10.81
C THR A 442 -3.49 1.57 -12.21
N SER A 443 -2.20 1.86 -12.36
CA SER A 443 -1.52 1.74 -13.65
C SER A 443 -1.06 0.31 -13.91
N ASP A 444 -1.19 -0.11 -15.16
CA ASP A 444 -0.47 -1.28 -15.67
C ASP A 444 1.00 -0.92 -15.86
N TYR A 445 1.88 -1.88 -15.74
CA TYR A 445 3.30 -1.67 -16.05
C TYR A 445 3.95 -2.93 -16.63
N SER A 446 5.03 -2.75 -17.37
CA SER A 446 5.81 -3.85 -17.93
C SER A 446 7.00 -4.17 -17.02
N PHE A 447 7.15 -5.45 -16.70
CA PHE A 447 8.22 -5.98 -15.89
C PHE A 447 9.53 -6.06 -16.70
N ASN A 448 10.63 -5.52 -16.16
CA ASN A 448 11.96 -5.54 -16.79
C ASN A 448 13.05 -5.64 -15.72
N PHE A 449 13.76 -6.78 -15.69
CA PHE A 449 14.82 -7.03 -14.72
C PHE A 449 15.98 -6.05 -14.84
N ASP A 450 16.40 -5.68 -16.04
CA ASP A 450 17.56 -4.80 -16.24
C ASP A 450 17.28 -3.40 -15.68
N LEU A 451 16.07 -2.89 -15.88
CA LEU A 451 15.67 -1.59 -15.33
C LEU A 451 15.55 -1.61 -13.81
N MET A 452 14.96 -2.66 -13.23
CA MET A 452 14.72 -2.71 -11.78
C MET A 452 15.97 -3.03 -10.96
N LEU A 453 16.98 -3.67 -11.56
CA LEU A 453 18.26 -3.95 -10.93
C LEU A 453 19.32 -2.86 -11.21
N SER A 454 18.97 -1.80 -11.93
CA SER A 454 19.88 -0.67 -12.18
C SER A 454 20.21 0.07 -10.88
N PHE A 455 21.46 0.49 -10.76
CA PHE A 455 21.94 1.37 -9.68
C PHE A 455 21.69 2.85 -9.96
N GLU A 456 21.05 3.17 -11.07
CA GLU A 456 20.69 4.52 -11.47
C GLU A 456 19.17 4.62 -11.64
N GLY A 457 18.64 5.80 -11.34
CA GLY A 457 17.22 6.08 -11.42
C GLY A 457 16.42 5.65 -10.19
N ASN A 458 15.11 5.62 -10.34
CA ASN A 458 14.18 5.31 -9.23
C ASN A 458 14.04 3.80 -9.04
N THR A 459 15.04 3.20 -8.40
CA THR A 459 15.18 1.76 -8.20
C THR A 459 15.53 1.42 -6.76
N ALA A 460 15.27 0.17 -6.35
CA ALA A 460 15.69 -0.30 -5.01
C ALA A 460 17.22 -0.28 -4.84
N PRO A 461 18.04 -0.77 -5.80
CA PRO A 461 19.49 -0.70 -5.65
C PRO A 461 20.01 0.73 -5.42
N TYR A 462 19.45 1.72 -6.10
CA TYR A 462 19.80 3.13 -5.90
C TYR A 462 19.53 3.59 -4.45
N LEU A 463 18.36 3.27 -3.91
CA LEU A 463 17.98 3.66 -2.55
C LEU A 463 18.79 2.90 -1.49
N LEU A 464 19.02 1.61 -1.70
CA LEU A 464 19.84 0.80 -0.80
C LEU A 464 21.28 1.33 -0.77
N TYR A 465 21.82 1.72 -1.92
CA TYR A 465 23.14 2.33 -2.01
C TYR A 465 23.20 3.69 -1.31
N ALA A 466 22.17 4.53 -1.45
CA ALA A 466 22.09 5.81 -0.74
C ALA A 466 22.13 5.61 0.78
N TYR A 467 21.42 4.61 1.30
CA TYR A 467 21.46 4.26 2.72
C TYR A 467 22.85 3.74 3.14
N THR A 468 23.51 2.90 2.35
CA THR A 468 24.87 2.41 2.66
C THR A 468 25.92 3.52 2.71
N ARG A 469 25.73 4.61 1.96
CA ARG A 469 26.56 5.82 2.06
C ARG A 469 26.43 6.46 3.45
N VAL A 470 25.22 6.61 3.95
CA VAL A 470 24.99 7.14 5.30
C VAL A 470 25.65 6.26 6.35
N ALA A 471 25.40 4.94 6.30
CA ALA A 471 26.03 3.98 7.19
C ALA A 471 27.56 4.03 7.12
N GLY A 472 28.12 4.24 5.93
CA GLY A 472 29.55 4.41 5.67
C GLY A 472 30.16 5.62 6.37
N VAL A 473 29.45 6.74 6.46
CA VAL A 473 29.91 7.94 7.17
C VAL A 473 30.10 7.64 8.67
N PHE A 474 29.11 7.03 9.31
CA PHE A 474 29.17 6.67 10.73
C PHE A 474 30.17 5.56 11.03
N ARG A 475 30.33 4.60 10.14
CA ARG A 475 31.36 3.56 10.24
C ARG A 475 32.78 4.15 10.19
N LYS A 476 33.03 5.12 9.31
CA LYS A 476 34.31 5.85 9.24
C LYS A 476 34.54 6.73 10.47
N LEU A 477 33.50 7.34 10.99
CA LEU A 477 33.55 8.15 12.20
C LEU A 477 33.83 7.32 13.45
N GLY A 478 33.35 6.07 13.50
CA GLY A 478 33.46 5.17 14.64
C GLY A 478 32.63 5.59 15.86
N LYS A 479 31.62 6.43 15.67
CA LYS A 479 30.70 6.92 16.70
C LYS A 479 29.26 6.82 16.24
N ALA A 480 28.34 6.60 17.17
CA ALA A 480 26.91 6.70 16.95
C ALA A 480 26.46 8.16 17.00
N VAL A 481 25.29 8.45 16.43
CA VAL A 481 24.74 9.82 16.41
C VAL A 481 24.50 10.38 17.81
N ASP A 482 24.14 9.54 18.77
CA ASP A 482 23.86 9.94 20.16
C ASP A 482 25.14 10.40 20.90
N GLU A 483 26.32 10.05 20.37
CA GLU A 483 27.62 10.51 20.87
C GLU A 483 28.08 11.84 20.24
N ILE A 484 27.29 12.40 19.30
CA ILE A 484 27.63 13.62 18.57
C ILE A 484 26.84 14.77 19.20
N GLY A 485 27.57 15.71 19.78
CA GLY A 485 26.99 16.94 20.34
C GLY A 485 26.52 17.94 19.28
N GLY A 486 26.16 19.13 19.73
CA GLY A 486 25.75 20.22 18.85
C GLY A 486 24.28 20.18 18.45
N GLN A 487 23.94 20.98 17.45
CA GLN A 487 22.59 21.16 16.93
C GLN A 487 22.64 21.24 15.40
N ILE A 488 21.51 20.95 14.76
CA ILE A 488 21.32 21.19 13.33
C ILE A 488 21.25 22.71 13.09
N THR A 489 22.06 23.18 12.15
CA THR A 489 22.05 24.53 11.60
C THR A 489 21.96 24.46 10.08
N LEU A 490 21.21 25.36 9.46
CA LEU A 490 20.88 25.30 8.03
C LEU A 490 21.46 26.56 7.33
N ALA A 491 22.74 26.53 7.03
CA ALA A 491 23.44 27.65 6.38
C ALA A 491 23.48 27.48 4.85
N ALA A 492 23.91 26.30 4.35
CA ALA A 492 24.04 26.05 2.93
C ALA A 492 22.67 25.71 2.27
N GLU A 493 22.54 26.06 1.00
CA GLU A 493 21.32 25.76 0.22
C GLU A 493 20.99 24.28 0.21
N GLN A 494 21.98 23.40 0.07
CA GLN A 494 21.80 21.95 0.08
C GLN A 494 21.33 21.44 1.44
N GLU A 495 21.79 22.03 2.54
CA GLU A 495 21.31 21.73 3.89
C GLU A 495 19.84 22.11 4.05
N GLN A 496 19.45 23.30 3.57
CA GLN A 496 18.07 23.78 3.61
C GLN A 496 17.14 22.92 2.75
N ALA A 497 17.56 22.52 1.55
CA ALA A 497 16.78 21.66 0.66
C ALA A 497 16.53 20.28 1.27
N LEU A 498 17.57 19.67 1.83
CA LEU A 498 17.48 18.38 2.52
C LEU A 498 16.56 18.46 3.74
N ALA A 499 16.73 19.50 4.56
CA ALA A 499 15.91 19.75 5.74
C ALA A 499 14.43 19.91 5.41
N ALA A 500 14.10 20.69 4.38
CA ALA A 500 12.72 20.89 3.94
C ALA A 500 12.08 19.56 3.49
N LYS A 501 12.83 18.70 2.81
CA LYS A 501 12.34 17.37 2.40
C LYS A 501 12.12 16.46 3.59
N LEU A 502 13.05 16.40 4.53
CA LEU A 502 12.93 15.60 5.75
C LEU A 502 11.67 15.98 6.55
N ALA A 503 11.33 17.26 6.62
CA ALA A 503 10.16 17.74 7.33
C ALA A 503 8.82 17.33 6.71
N GLN A 504 8.78 16.83 5.46
CA GLN A 504 7.58 16.39 4.76
C GLN A 504 7.17 14.95 5.09
N PHE A 505 7.99 14.19 5.80
CA PHE A 505 7.80 12.76 6.01
C PHE A 505 6.44 12.41 6.63
N ASN A 506 6.03 13.12 7.66
CA ASN A 506 4.74 12.90 8.31
C ASN A 506 3.55 13.12 7.36
N GLU A 507 3.58 14.19 6.58
CA GLU A 507 2.49 14.53 5.66
C GLU A 507 2.32 13.49 4.55
N LEU A 508 3.42 13.07 3.94
CA LEU A 508 3.33 12.08 2.85
C LEU A 508 2.83 10.72 3.33
N LEU A 509 3.17 10.31 4.55
CA LEU A 509 2.63 9.07 5.12
C LEU A 509 1.11 9.15 5.30
N GLY A 510 0.57 10.30 5.71
CA GLY A 510 -0.86 10.56 5.74
C GLY A 510 -1.51 10.39 4.36
N ASN A 511 -0.88 10.90 3.31
CA ASN A 511 -1.37 10.76 1.93
C ASN A 511 -1.36 9.29 1.46
N VAL A 512 -0.31 8.54 1.79
CA VAL A 512 -0.25 7.10 1.49
C VAL A 512 -1.38 6.34 2.17
N ALA A 513 -1.60 6.62 3.45
CA ALA A 513 -2.66 5.98 4.25
C ALA A 513 -4.06 6.30 3.73
N GLU A 514 -4.32 7.56 3.36
CA GLU A 514 -5.60 8.00 2.83
C GLU A 514 -5.91 7.38 1.46
N LYS A 515 -4.95 7.41 0.54
CA LYS A 515 -5.13 7.01 -0.86
C LYS A 515 -4.82 5.55 -1.15
N GLY A 516 -4.14 4.85 -0.23
CA GLY A 516 -3.66 3.49 -0.47
C GLY A 516 -2.63 3.41 -1.61
N THR A 517 -1.70 4.36 -1.69
CA THR A 517 -0.78 4.55 -2.82
C THR A 517 0.68 4.62 -2.37
N PRO A 518 1.35 3.48 -2.21
CA PRO A 518 2.76 3.43 -1.76
C PRO A 518 3.75 4.16 -2.68
N HIS A 519 3.41 4.37 -3.96
CA HIS A 519 4.29 5.07 -4.89
C HIS A 519 4.63 6.50 -4.44
N ILE A 520 3.77 7.13 -3.64
CA ILE A 520 4.03 8.45 -3.05
C ILE A 520 5.24 8.39 -2.11
N LEU A 521 5.34 7.33 -1.31
CA LEU A 521 6.50 7.10 -0.45
C LEU A 521 7.76 6.78 -1.28
N CYS A 522 7.63 5.97 -2.32
CA CYS A 522 8.75 5.67 -3.24
C CYS A 522 9.31 6.95 -3.87
N ALA A 523 8.46 7.81 -4.40
CA ALA A 523 8.86 9.09 -4.99
C ALA A 523 9.57 9.99 -3.97
N TYR A 524 9.04 10.06 -2.75
CA TYR A 524 9.66 10.80 -1.66
C TYR A 524 11.08 10.30 -1.34
N LEU A 525 11.24 8.98 -1.20
CA LEU A 525 12.56 8.39 -0.87
C LEU A 525 13.56 8.62 -1.99
N TYR A 526 13.13 8.55 -3.24
CA TYR A 526 13.97 8.86 -4.39
C TYR A 526 14.44 10.32 -4.38
N ASP A 527 13.52 11.26 -4.17
CA ASP A 527 13.86 12.68 -4.05
C ASP A 527 14.79 12.95 -2.86
N LEU A 528 14.52 12.34 -1.71
CA LEU A 528 15.34 12.47 -0.51
C LEU A 528 16.76 11.97 -0.75
N ALA A 529 16.91 10.82 -1.40
CA ALA A 529 18.22 10.27 -1.75
C ALA A 529 18.99 11.19 -2.72
N GLY A 530 18.31 11.80 -3.68
CA GLY A 530 18.90 12.77 -4.61
C GLY A 530 19.37 14.04 -3.91
N LEU A 531 18.55 14.57 -2.99
CA LEU A 531 18.92 15.75 -2.18
C LEU A 531 20.08 15.43 -1.23
N PHE A 532 20.11 14.24 -0.66
CA PHE A 532 21.23 13.80 0.15
C PHE A 532 22.53 13.66 -0.68
N SER A 533 22.46 13.15 -1.89
CA SER A 533 23.64 13.09 -2.78
C SER A 533 24.19 14.49 -3.06
N SER A 534 23.33 15.47 -3.38
CA SER A 534 23.74 16.85 -3.58
C SER A 534 24.36 17.47 -2.32
N PHE A 535 23.75 17.21 -1.17
CA PHE A 535 24.29 17.64 0.14
C PHE A 535 25.67 17.00 0.41
N TYR A 536 25.80 15.69 0.18
CA TYR A 536 27.03 14.95 0.42
C TYR A 536 28.21 15.46 -0.45
N GLU A 537 27.91 15.81 -1.69
CA GLU A 537 28.91 16.29 -2.64
C GLU A 537 29.36 17.73 -2.40
N ASN A 538 28.44 18.59 -1.94
CA ASN A 538 28.67 20.04 -1.81
C ASN A 538 28.94 20.51 -0.38
N CYS A 539 28.61 19.72 0.61
CA CYS A 539 28.76 20.04 2.03
C CYS A 539 29.69 19.02 2.71
N PRO A 540 31.00 19.27 2.79
CA PRO A 540 31.92 18.35 3.47
C PRO A 540 31.41 18.03 4.88
N ILE A 541 31.31 16.74 5.23
CA ILE A 541 30.81 16.27 6.52
C ILE A 541 31.97 16.07 7.49
N LEU A 542 32.77 15.03 7.28
CA LEU A 542 33.91 14.70 8.16
C LEU A 542 35.06 15.71 8.03
N ALA A 543 35.20 16.35 6.88
CA ALA A 543 36.19 17.37 6.59
C ALA A 543 35.66 18.81 6.70
N ALA A 544 34.56 19.02 7.44
CA ALA A 544 34.05 20.36 7.69
C ALA A 544 35.06 21.23 8.45
N GLU A 545 35.04 22.56 8.19
CA GLU A 545 36.02 23.52 8.71
C GLU A 545 36.02 23.61 10.24
N ASP A 546 34.86 23.50 10.86
CA ASP A 546 34.69 23.57 12.31
C ASP A 546 33.81 22.44 12.86
N GLU A 547 33.92 22.21 14.15
CA GLU A 547 33.22 21.16 14.85
C GLU A 547 31.69 21.34 14.84
N ALA A 548 31.21 22.55 14.98
CA ALA A 548 29.77 22.83 15.00
C ALA A 548 29.12 22.51 13.66
N THR A 549 29.75 22.92 12.56
CA THR A 549 29.31 22.60 11.20
C THR A 549 29.37 21.09 10.93
N ARG A 550 30.47 20.43 11.33
CA ARG A 550 30.59 18.97 11.21
C ARG A 550 29.48 18.24 11.95
N ASN A 551 29.25 18.60 13.19
CA ASN A 551 28.23 17.97 14.02
C ASN A 551 26.81 18.21 13.50
N SER A 552 26.50 19.42 13.04
CA SER A 552 25.23 19.72 12.36
C SER A 552 25.01 18.82 11.14
N ARG A 553 26.00 18.70 10.27
CA ARG A 553 25.93 17.86 9.05
C ARG A 553 25.86 16.38 9.37
N LEU A 554 26.51 15.90 10.42
CA LEU A 554 26.38 14.53 10.90
C LEU A 554 24.97 14.24 11.42
N ARG A 555 24.37 15.17 12.13
CA ARG A 555 22.99 15.03 12.64
C ARG A 555 21.97 15.01 11.48
N LEU A 556 22.13 15.86 10.47
CA LEU A 556 21.33 15.81 9.24
C LEU A 556 21.51 14.49 8.49
N THR A 557 22.73 14.00 8.39
CA THR A 557 23.06 12.71 7.76
C THR A 557 22.38 11.55 8.50
N ALA A 558 22.43 11.56 9.83
CA ALA A 558 21.78 10.54 10.65
C ALA A 558 20.26 10.53 10.48
N LEU A 559 19.63 11.72 10.50
CA LEU A 559 18.18 11.83 10.27
C LEU A 559 17.79 11.36 8.87
N THR A 560 18.58 11.69 7.86
CA THR A 560 18.38 11.21 6.48
C THR A 560 18.44 9.69 6.42
N GLY A 561 19.45 9.07 7.02
CA GLY A 561 19.60 7.62 7.07
C GLY A 561 18.46 6.93 7.79
N ARG A 562 18.04 7.44 8.95
CA ARG A 562 16.89 6.92 9.70
C ARG A 562 15.58 7.05 8.91
N THR A 563 15.39 8.14 8.18
CA THR A 563 14.20 8.36 7.35
C THR A 563 14.18 7.44 6.13
N LEU A 564 15.32 7.27 5.43
CA LEU A 564 15.44 6.31 4.33
C LEU A 564 15.15 4.89 4.80
N LYS A 565 15.75 4.47 5.90
CA LYS A 565 15.54 3.13 6.48
C LYS A 565 14.10 2.91 6.88
N GLN A 566 13.51 3.86 7.60
CA GLN A 566 12.10 3.76 8.02
C GLN A 566 11.17 3.72 6.82
N GLY A 567 11.38 4.55 5.81
CA GLY A 567 10.57 4.53 4.59
C GLY A 567 10.67 3.22 3.82
N LEU A 568 11.87 2.66 3.70
CA LEU A 568 12.09 1.35 3.08
C LEU A 568 11.42 0.22 3.88
N GLU A 569 11.52 0.23 5.20
CA GLU A 569 10.84 -0.73 6.07
C GLU A 569 9.31 -0.65 5.95
N LEU A 570 8.74 0.55 5.81
CA LEU A 570 7.31 0.75 5.57
C LEU A 570 6.85 0.19 4.22
N LEU A 571 7.74 0.14 3.24
CA LEU A 571 7.51 -0.55 1.97
C LEU A 571 7.75 -2.07 2.06
N GLY A 572 8.15 -2.58 3.22
CA GLY A 572 8.52 -3.98 3.41
C GLY A 572 9.87 -4.36 2.80
N LEU A 573 10.76 -3.39 2.63
CA LEU A 573 12.10 -3.60 2.06
C LEU A 573 13.14 -3.65 3.17
N GLU A 574 14.00 -4.65 3.10
CA GLU A 574 15.15 -4.83 3.99
C GLU A 574 16.30 -3.92 3.52
N THR A 575 17.04 -3.33 4.46
CA THR A 575 18.22 -2.51 4.17
C THR A 575 19.52 -3.28 4.42
N LEU A 576 20.61 -2.79 3.84
CA LEU A 576 21.96 -3.32 3.98
C LEU A 576 22.88 -2.24 4.55
N GLU A 577 23.77 -2.63 5.48
CA GLU A 577 24.77 -1.72 6.03
C GLU A 577 25.95 -1.53 5.06
N ARG A 578 26.21 -2.52 4.22
CA ARG A 578 27.23 -2.51 3.14
C ARG A 578 26.68 -3.19 1.90
N MET A 579 27.15 -2.71 0.77
CA MET A 579 26.76 -3.25 -0.53
C MET A 579 27.87 -3.14 -1.55
#